data_00e5678b3af38f9eb4ae78b49c94cc54
#
_entry.id   00e5678b3af38f9eb4ae78b49c94cc54
#
_cell.length_a   1.000
_cell.length_b   1.000
_cell.length_c   1.000
_cell.angle_alpha   90.00
_cell.angle_beta   90.00
_cell.angle_gamma   90.00
#
_symmetry.space_group_name_H-M   'P 1'
#
loop_
_entity.id
_entity.type
_entity.pdbx_description
1 polymer ?
#
loop_
_entity_poly.entity_id
_entity_poly.type
_entity_poly.pdbx_seq_one_letter_code
_entity_poly.pdbx_strand_id
1 'polypeptide(L)'
;NRGKGVIEDHFDHSYELEDKLAKNPSKKKLYEDVLHCSNIANVYFLRQKETKGLGHAIMCAKSFVGNEPFAILYGDDVIINNEYPVTKQLCDVFEATGKGVVGVKEVPRKDVPKYCSLDVTHHEDNPKVMDVHNIIEKPTDEQIMSCYSILGRVVAPPQVFDYLAEDLAKTPEGEELYFTDTLTRLGKEGDLLALDFDGIRYDMGNKLGIMKANCEVALNHDEIGEDFKAYIKDLAAKL
;
A
#
# COMPACT_ATOMS: atom_id res chain seq x y z
N ASN A 1 3.86 14.37 7.87
CA ASN A 1 4.63 14.46 9.12
C ASN A 1 5.91 15.28 8.95
N ARG A 2 6.51 15.74 10.06
CA ARG A 2 7.83 16.40 10.04
C ARG A 2 8.92 15.42 9.59
N GLY A 3 9.98 15.93 8.93
CA GLY A 3 11.14 15.13 8.52
C GLY A 3 10.92 14.23 7.29
N LYS A 4 9.91 14.49 6.49
CA LYS A 4 9.64 13.76 5.24
C LYS A 4 10.08 14.53 3.97
N GLY A 5 10.81 15.63 4.11
CA GLY A 5 11.33 16.42 2.98
C GLY A 5 12.17 15.61 1.99
N VAL A 6 12.86 14.55 2.47
CA VAL A 6 13.59 13.62 1.58
C VAL A 6 12.71 12.97 0.51
N ILE A 7 11.41 12.77 0.80
CA ILE A 7 10.46 12.23 -0.17
C ILE A 7 10.08 13.33 -1.18
N GLU A 8 9.93 14.56 -0.71
CA GLU A 8 9.68 15.73 -1.55
C GLU A 8 10.85 15.90 -2.51
N ASP A 9 12.08 15.99 -1.98
CA ASP A 9 13.31 16.12 -2.77
C ASP A 9 13.52 14.99 -3.78
N HIS A 10 13.04 13.76 -3.48
CA HIS A 10 13.20 12.60 -4.38
C HIS A 10 12.39 12.73 -5.68
N PHE A 11 11.23 13.38 -5.62
CA PHE A 11 10.36 13.58 -6.79
C PHE A 11 10.53 14.95 -7.45
N ASP A 12 11.39 15.82 -6.88
CA ASP A 12 11.72 17.11 -7.46
C ASP A 12 12.91 17.04 -8.43
N HIS A 13 13.03 18.05 -9.30
CA HIS A 13 14.17 18.21 -10.18
C HIS A 13 15.43 18.61 -9.41
N SER A 14 16.50 17.85 -9.57
CA SER A 14 17.83 18.17 -9.06
C SER A 14 18.70 18.75 -10.18
N TYR A 15 18.47 20.02 -10.56
CA TYR A 15 19.09 20.67 -11.70
C TYR A 15 20.64 20.56 -11.72
N GLU A 16 21.28 20.64 -10.55
CA GLU A 16 22.75 20.52 -10.45
C GLU A 16 23.23 19.10 -10.77
N LEU A 17 22.52 18.08 -10.30
CA LEU A 17 22.81 16.67 -10.59
C LEU A 17 22.51 16.36 -12.07
N GLU A 18 21.37 16.76 -12.54
CA GLU A 18 20.92 16.57 -13.93
C GLU A 18 21.89 17.20 -14.92
N ASP A 19 22.34 18.45 -14.69
CA ASP A 19 23.34 19.13 -15.54
C ASP A 19 24.69 18.40 -15.55
N LYS A 20 25.14 17.91 -14.41
CA LYS A 20 26.39 17.12 -14.32
C LYS A 20 26.29 15.78 -15.06
N LEU A 21 25.15 15.11 -14.95
CA LEU A 21 24.93 13.82 -15.61
C LEU A 21 24.77 13.99 -17.12
N ALA A 22 24.00 14.99 -17.57
CA ALA A 22 23.77 15.28 -18.99
C ALA A 22 25.07 15.55 -19.76
N LYS A 23 26.07 16.15 -19.12
CA LYS A 23 27.40 16.43 -19.71
C LYS A 23 28.29 15.19 -19.83
N ASN A 24 27.90 14.04 -19.26
CA ASN A 24 28.71 12.84 -19.28
C ASN A 24 28.01 11.70 -20.02
N PRO A 25 28.40 11.42 -21.30
CA PRO A 25 27.76 10.37 -22.11
C PRO A 25 27.80 8.97 -21.47
N SER A 26 28.84 8.67 -20.64
CA SER A 26 28.94 7.35 -19.97
C SER A 26 27.91 7.17 -18.86
N LYS A 27 27.24 8.23 -18.42
CA LYS A 27 26.23 8.23 -17.37
C LYS A 27 24.81 8.46 -17.89
N LYS A 28 24.58 8.22 -19.17
CA LYS A 28 23.27 8.45 -19.81
C LYS A 28 22.14 7.71 -19.10
N LYS A 29 22.32 6.42 -18.78
CA LYS A 29 21.29 5.63 -18.06
C LYS A 29 20.94 6.25 -16.71
N LEU A 30 21.95 6.64 -15.92
CA LEU A 30 21.74 7.28 -14.62
C LEU A 30 21.01 8.63 -14.74
N TYR A 31 21.29 9.39 -15.81
CA TYR A 31 20.57 10.63 -16.12
C TYR A 31 19.09 10.36 -16.41
N GLU A 32 18.82 9.35 -17.24
CA GLU A 32 17.46 8.93 -17.59
C GLU A 32 16.68 8.45 -16.36
N ASP A 33 17.33 7.69 -15.46
CA ASP A 33 16.74 7.19 -14.22
C ASP A 33 16.37 8.35 -13.26
N VAL A 34 17.25 9.35 -13.12
CA VAL A 34 16.98 10.56 -12.30
C VAL A 34 15.81 11.35 -12.86
N LEU A 35 15.79 11.60 -14.18
CA LEU A 35 14.67 12.29 -14.84
C LEU A 35 13.36 11.50 -14.72
N HIS A 36 13.42 10.18 -14.75
CA HIS A 36 12.24 9.34 -14.59
C HIS A 36 11.56 9.57 -13.24
N CYS A 37 12.33 9.63 -12.15
CA CYS A 37 11.78 9.91 -10.82
C CYS A 37 11.01 11.24 -10.77
N SER A 38 11.58 12.31 -11.35
CA SER A 38 10.95 13.64 -11.34
C SER A 38 9.73 13.76 -12.27
N ASN A 39 9.61 12.87 -13.26
CA ASN A 39 8.56 12.95 -14.29
C ASN A 39 7.52 11.83 -14.21
N ILE A 40 7.64 10.88 -13.26
CA ILE A 40 6.75 9.72 -13.17
C ILE A 40 5.31 10.08 -12.82
N ALA A 41 5.12 11.14 -12.03
CA ALA A 41 3.81 11.62 -11.60
C ALA A 41 3.87 13.08 -11.14
N ASN A 42 2.69 13.74 -11.14
CA ASN A 42 2.52 15.00 -10.42
C ASN A 42 2.33 14.70 -8.95
N VAL A 43 3.34 14.96 -8.13
CA VAL A 43 3.33 14.64 -6.70
C VAL A 43 2.93 15.89 -5.89
N TYR A 44 1.95 15.71 -4.99
CA TYR A 44 1.47 16.76 -4.10
C TYR A 44 1.59 16.29 -2.65
N PHE A 45 2.04 17.19 -1.78
CA PHE A 45 2.29 16.88 -0.38
C PHE A 45 1.24 17.54 0.52
N LEU A 46 0.47 16.71 1.19
CA LEU A 46 -0.52 17.16 2.16
C LEU A 46 -0.05 16.83 3.57
N ARG A 47 -0.14 17.79 4.48
CA ARG A 47 0.33 17.63 5.85
C ARG A 47 -0.80 17.29 6.79
N GLN A 48 -0.75 16.09 7.37
CA GLN A 48 -1.51 15.77 8.57
C GLN A 48 -0.87 16.50 9.78
N LYS A 49 -1.50 17.54 10.29
CA LYS A 49 -0.97 18.37 11.39
C LYS A 49 -1.04 17.67 12.74
N GLU A 50 -2.07 16.86 12.95
CA GLU A 50 -2.32 16.07 14.15
C GLU A 50 -2.39 14.59 13.78
N THR A 51 -1.70 13.75 14.54
CA THR A 51 -1.74 12.29 14.33
C THR A 51 -2.97 11.70 15.01
N LYS A 52 -4.04 11.49 14.24
CA LYS A 52 -5.31 10.89 14.68
C LYS A 52 -5.65 9.61 13.92
N GLY A 53 -4.65 8.82 13.59
CA GLY A 53 -4.81 7.56 12.86
C GLY A 53 -4.87 7.70 11.32
N LEU A 54 -4.99 6.55 10.66
CA LEU A 54 -4.98 6.44 9.20
C LEU A 54 -6.22 7.09 8.56
N GLY A 55 -7.42 6.90 9.14
CA GLY A 55 -8.64 7.52 8.65
C GLY A 55 -8.54 9.04 8.59
N HIS A 56 -7.93 9.66 9.61
CA HIS A 56 -7.68 11.10 9.61
C HIS A 56 -6.66 11.53 8.55
N ALA A 57 -5.63 10.73 8.29
CA ALA A 57 -4.67 11.02 7.21
C ALA A 57 -5.36 11.02 5.84
N ILE A 58 -6.27 10.07 5.59
CA ILE A 58 -7.08 9.99 4.37
C ILE A 58 -8.01 11.21 4.28
N MET A 59 -8.67 11.60 5.39
CA MET A 59 -9.52 12.80 5.44
C MET A 59 -8.78 14.08 5.03
N CYS A 60 -7.49 14.20 5.33
CA CYS A 60 -6.70 15.36 4.90
C CYS A 60 -6.64 15.51 3.38
N ALA A 61 -6.86 14.44 2.62
CA ALA A 61 -6.85 14.45 1.17
C ALA A 61 -8.22 14.83 0.55
N LYS A 62 -9.31 14.94 1.32
CA LYS A 62 -10.66 15.19 0.81
C LYS A 62 -10.74 16.36 -0.16
N SER A 63 -10.15 17.49 0.18
CA SER A 63 -10.20 18.69 -0.68
C SER A 63 -9.38 18.58 -1.95
N PHE A 64 -8.40 17.69 -1.98
CA PHE A 64 -7.56 17.41 -3.14
C PHE A 64 -8.20 16.37 -4.07
N VAL A 65 -8.72 15.28 -3.52
CA VAL A 65 -9.37 14.19 -4.26
C VAL A 65 -10.75 14.64 -4.81
N GLY A 66 -11.45 15.47 -4.06
CA GLY A 66 -12.80 15.91 -4.45
C GLY A 66 -13.80 14.76 -4.42
N ASN A 67 -14.47 14.55 -5.57
CA ASN A 67 -15.56 13.58 -5.70
C ASN A 67 -15.18 12.40 -6.64
N GLU A 68 -13.88 12.15 -6.80
CA GLU A 68 -13.37 11.09 -7.64
C GLU A 68 -13.04 9.82 -6.81
N PRO A 69 -13.14 8.61 -7.40
CA PRO A 69 -12.55 7.42 -6.81
C PRO A 69 -11.02 7.57 -6.71
N PHE A 70 -10.43 6.95 -5.71
CA PHE A 70 -8.99 7.08 -5.49
C PHE A 70 -8.36 5.81 -4.93
N ALA A 71 -7.08 5.62 -5.24
CA ALA A 71 -6.29 4.53 -4.68
C ALA A 71 -5.51 5.01 -3.45
N ILE A 72 -5.46 4.16 -2.43
CA ILE A 72 -4.70 4.35 -1.21
C ILE A 72 -3.58 3.31 -1.19
N LEU A 73 -2.34 3.78 -1.03
CA LEU A 73 -1.15 2.94 -0.95
C LEU A 73 -0.48 3.18 0.40
N TYR A 74 -0.38 2.13 1.23
CA TYR A 74 0.35 2.23 2.50
C TYR A 74 1.85 2.22 2.20
N GLY A 75 2.57 3.23 2.70
CA GLY A 75 3.96 3.46 2.34
C GLY A 75 4.95 2.43 2.89
N ASP A 76 4.54 1.64 3.87
CA ASP A 76 5.28 0.56 4.48
C ASP A 76 4.95 -0.83 3.89
N ASP A 77 4.01 -0.91 2.97
CA ASP A 77 3.70 -2.13 2.21
C ASP A 77 4.26 -2.03 0.79
N VAL A 78 5.41 -2.65 0.55
CA VAL A 78 5.97 -2.80 -0.79
C VAL A 78 5.42 -4.07 -1.41
N ILE A 79 4.77 -3.94 -2.58
CA ILE A 79 4.21 -5.09 -3.30
C ILE A 79 4.78 -5.09 -4.72
N ILE A 80 5.37 -6.22 -5.12
CA ILE A 80 6.02 -6.37 -6.42
C ILE A 80 5.20 -7.33 -7.27
N ASN A 81 4.79 -6.85 -8.43
CA ASN A 81 4.34 -7.59 -9.59
C ASN A 81 4.65 -6.70 -10.81
N ASN A 82 5.67 -7.05 -11.56
CA ASN A 82 6.17 -6.23 -12.67
C ASN A 82 5.31 -6.34 -13.93
N GLU A 83 4.55 -7.43 -14.09
CA GLU A 83 3.71 -7.65 -15.27
C GLU A 83 2.34 -6.98 -15.12
N TYR A 84 1.74 -7.10 -13.93
CA TYR A 84 0.41 -6.58 -13.66
C TYR A 84 0.32 -5.98 -12.26
N PRO A 85 0.64 -4.68 -12.10
CA PRO A 85 0.74 -4.03 -10.80
C PRO A 85 -0.52 -4.17 -9.96
N VAL A 86 -0.36 -4.44 -8.67
CA VAL A 86 -1.48 -4.73 -7.76
C VAL A 86 -2.50 -3.60 -7.70
N THR A 87 -2.06 -2.34 -7.73
CA THR A 87 -3.00 -1.20 -7.80
C THR A 87 -3.89 -1.29 -9.04
N LYS A 88 -3.34 -1.70 -10.20
CA LYS A 88 -4.12 -1.88 -11.43
C LYS A 88 -5.12 -3.03 -11.30
N GLN A 89 -4.73 -4.14 -10.65
CA GLN A 89 -5.65 -5.26 -10.40
C GLN A 89 -6.87 -4.81 -9.58
N LEU A 90 -6.67 -3.99 -8.53
CA LEU A 90 -7.78 -3.45 -7.75
C LEU A 90 -8.63 -2.46 -8.57
N CYS A 91 -7.98 -1.59 -9.36
CA CYS A 91 -8.69 -0.63 -10.21
C CYS A 91 -9.61 -1.34 -11.22
N ASP A 92 -9.15 -2.43 -11.83
CA ASP A 92 -9.98 -3.18 -12.80
C ASP A 92 -11.21 -3.79 -12.15
N VAL A 93 -11.09 -4.30 -10.91
CA VAL A 93 -12.25 -4.79 -10.15
C VAL A 93 -13.19 -3.63 -9.81
N PHE A 94 -12.65 -2.48 -9.40
CA PHE A 94 -13.44 -1.27 -9.13
C PHE A 94 -14.16 -0.77 -10.39
N GLU A 95 -13.47 -0.68 -11.52
CA GLU A 95 -14.04 -0.24 -12.80
C GLU A 95 -15.17 -1.17 -13.28
N ALA A 96 -15.01 -2.47 -13.04
CA ALA A 96 -16.03 -3.46 -13.41
C ALA A 96 -17.27 -3.46 -12.51
N THR A 97 -17.14 -3.06 -11.23
CA THR A 97 -18.19 -3.25 -10.22
C THR A 97 -18.72 -1.95 -9.63
N GLY A 98 -17.96 -0.86 -9.69
CA GLY A 98 -18.25 0.40 -8.99
C GLY A 98 -18.12 0.33 -7.46
N LYS A 99 -17.71 -0.81 -6.90
CA LYS A 99 -17.55 -1.02 -5.46
C LYS A 99 -16.14 -0.75 -4.99
N GLY A 100 -15.97 -0.31 -3.73
CA GLY A 100 -14.67 -0.23 -3.10
C GLY A 100 -13.95 -1.58 -3.11
N VAL A 101 -12.61 -1.58 -3.25
CA VAL A 101 -11.82 -2.81 -3.33
C VAL A 101 -10.66 -2.74 -2.36
N VAL A 102 -10.51 -3.72 -1.50
CA VAL A 102 -9.33 -3.89 -0.63
C VAL A 102 -8.46 -5.04 -1.13
N GLY A 103 -7.17 -4.80 -1.21
CA GLY A 103 -6.19 -5.85 -1.52
C GLY A 103 -5.93 -6.70 -0.28
N VAL A 104 -6.13 -8.00 -0.40
CA VAL A 104 -5.96 -8.94 0.71
C VAL A 104 -4.99 -10.07 0.38
N LYS A 105 -4.45 -10.68 1.42
CA LYS A 105 -3.75 -11.97 1.39
C LYS A 105 -4.12 -12.81 2.61
N GLU A 106 -4.06 -14.12 2.45
CA GLU A 106 -3.99 -15.00 3.61
C GLU A 106 -2.67 -14.82 4.35
N VAL A 107 -2.77 -14.59 5.64
CA VAL A 107 -1.62 -14.56 6.56
C VAL A 107 -1.71 -15.71 7.56
N PRO A 108 -0.59 -16.20 8.10
CA PRO A 108 -0.64 -17.19 9.16
C PRO A 108 -1.53 -16.73 10.30
N ARG A 109 -2.41 -17.60 10.83
CA ARG A 109 -3.38 -17.26 11.90
C ARG A 109 -2.75 -16.49 13.05
N LYS A 110 -1.54 -16.86 13.49
CA LYS A 110 -0.78 -16.17 14.55
C LYS A 110 -0.41 -14.72 14.24
N ASP A 111 -0.45 -14.33 12.96
CA ASP A 111 -0.10 -12.98 12.49
C ASP A 111 -1.32 -12.11 12.24
N VAL A 112 -2.53 -12.70 12.11
CA VAL A 112 -3.80 -11.96 11.93
C VAL A 112 -4.02 -10.85 12.98
N PRO A 113 -3.72 -11.05 14.28
CA PRO A 113 -3.84 -9.99 15.30
C PRO A 113 -2.94 -8.76 15.09
N LYS A 114 -1.97 -8.83 14.17
CA LYS A 114 -1.14 -7.67 13.81
C LYS A 114 -1.81 -6.76 12.77
N TYR A 115 -2.80 -7.28 12.08
CA TYR A 115 -3.51 -6.66 10.96
C TYR A 115 -5.01 -6.59 11.26
N CYS A 116 -5.83 -7.13 10.37
CA CYS A 116 -7.27 -7.27 10.55
C CYS A 116 -7.73 -8.65 10.11
N SER A 117 -8.95 -9.03 10.48
CA SER A 117 -9.63 -10.22 9.99
C SER A 117 -10.91 -9.82 9.28
N LEU A 118 -11.17 -10.46 8.13
CA LEU A 118 -12.33 -10.20 7.29
C LEU A 118 -13.33 -11.36 7.36
N ASP A 119 -14.62 -11.03 7.39
CA ASP A 119 -15.69 -11.95 7.05
C ASP A 119 -15.99 -11.79 5.55
N VAL A 120 -15.78 -12.85 4.77
CA VAL A 120 -15.83 -12.79 3.30
C VAL A 120 -16.60 -13.96 2.70
N THR A 121 -17.20 -13.73 1.52
CA THR A 121 -17.78 -14.77 0.68
C THR A 121 -17.18 -14.71 -0.71
N HIS A 122 -16.58 -15.81 -1.18
CA HIS A 122 -15.96 -15.89 -2.50
C HIS A 122 -17.00 -15.86 -3.62
N HIS A 123 -16.69 -15.17 -4.71
CA HIS A 123 -17.48 -15.21 -5.94
C HIS A 123 -17.28 -16.56 -6.67
N GLU A 124 -18.33 -17.14 -7.18
CA GLU A 124 -18.26 -18.43 -7.90
C GLU A 124 -17.45 -18.32 -9.20
N ASP A 125 -17.63 -17.22 -9.95
CA ASP A 125 -16.96 -16.98 -11.23
C ASP A 125 -15.48 -16.56 -11.08
N ASN A 126 -15.12 -15.93 -9.95
CA ASN A 126 -13.75 -15.51 -9.67
C ASN A 126 -13.45 -15.63 -8.16
N PRO A 127 -12.90 -16.77 -7.72
CA PRO A 127 -12.66 -17.01 -6.30
C PRO A 127 -11.61 -16.08 -5.67
N LYS A 128 -10.86 -15.30 -6.46
CA LYS A 128 -9.97 -14.25 -5.93
C LYS A 128 -10.73 -13.00 -5.50
N VAL A 129 -11.95 -12.80 -6.00
CA VAL A 129 -12.83 -11.69 -5.60
C VAL A 129 -13.82 -12.18 -4.56
N MET A 130 -14.00 -11.42 -3.52
CA MET A 130 -14.85 -11.78 -2.39
C MET A 130 -15.71 -10.59 -1.98
N ASP A 131 -16.98 -10.82 -1.64
CA ASP A 131 -17.77 -9.84 -0.91
C ASP A 131 -17.28 -9.74 0.53
N VAL A 132 -17.14 -8.53 1.04
CA VAL A 132 -16.73 -8.26 2.43
C VAL A 132 -17.96 -7.92 3.25
N HIS A 133 -18.18 -8.62 4.36
CA HIS A 133 -19.34 -8.41 5.24
C HIS A 133 -18.97 -7.71 6.53
N ASN A 134 -17.78 -7.99 7.06
CA ASN A 134 -17.28 -7.39 8.29
C ASN A 134 -15.75 -7.36 8.32
N ILE A 135 -15.17 -6.41 9.06
CA ILE A 135 -13.74 -6.30 9.30
C ILE A 135 -13.53 -6.02 10.79
N ILE A 136 -12.59 -6.72 11.40
CA ILE A 136 -12.18 -6.46 12.79
C ILE A 136 -10.69 -6.11 12.77
N GLU A 137 -10.36 -4.90 13.18
CA GLU A 137 -8.98 -4.42 13.33
C GLU A 137 -8.35 -5.05 14.57
N LYS A 138 -7.13 -5.60 14.42
CA LYS A 138 -6.35 -6.22 15.49
C LYS A 138 -7.18 -7.19 16.37
N PRO A 139 -7.81 -8.21 15.75
CA PRO A 139 -8.71 -9.10 16.46
C PRO A 139 -7.98 -9.93 17.53
N THR A 140 -8.71 -10.34 18.57
CA THR A 140 -8.28 -11.44 19.44
C THR A 140 -8.40 -12.76 18.67
N ASP A 141 -7.77 -13.84 19.18
CA ASP A 141 -7.85 -15.17 18.53
C ASP A 141 -9.30 -15.66 18.35
N GLU A 142 -10.18 -15.32 19.29
CA GLU A 142 -11.61 -15.69 19.24
C GLU A 142 -12.40 -14.86 18.22
N GLN A 143 -11.90 -13.67 17.88
CA GLN A 143 -12.54 -12.74 16.91
C GLN A 143 -12.10 -12.98 15.46
N ILE A 144 -11.13 -13.87 15.22
CA ILE A 144 -10.64 -14.16 13.88
C ILE A 144 -11.72 -14.89 13.08
N MET A 145 -12.27 -14.21 12.07
CA MET A 145 -13.30 -14.72 11.16
C MET A 145 -12.68 -15.49 9.98
N SER A 146 -11.58 -14.97 9.43
CA SER A 146 -10.78 -15.63 8.40
C SER A 146 -9.31 -15.24 8.56
N CYS A 147 -8.41 -15.88 7.80
CA CYS A 147 -7.01 -15.50 7.73
C CYS A 147 -6.70 -14.44 6.68
N TYR A 148 -7.70 -13.93 5.96
CA TYR A 148 -7.51 -12.80 5.06
C TYR A 148 -7.32 -11.50 5.85
N SER A 149 -6.29 -10.75 5.46
CA SER A 149 -5.99 -9.43 6.02
C SER A 149 -5.80 -8.41 4.90
N ILE A 150 -6.23 -7.17 5.12
CA ILE A 150 -6.00 -6.07 4.18
C ILE A 150 -4.51 -5.71 4.21
N LEU A 151 -3.89 -5.71 3.04
CA LEU A 151 -2.45 -5.49 2.91
C LEU A 151 -2.14 -4.43 1.86
N GLY A 152 -1.97 -3.21 2.33
CA GLY A 152 -1.29 -2.13 1.67
C GLY A 152 -1.96 -1.42 0.49
N ARG A 153 -3.07 -1.94 -0.04
CA ARG A 153 -3.75 -1.35 -1.22
C ARG A 153 -5.25 -1.33 -1.03
N VAL A 154 -5.84 -0.16 -1.30
CA VAL A 154 -7.29 0.03 -1.33
C VAL A 154 -7.66 0.93 -2.50
N VAL A 155 -8.72 0.63 -3.22
CA VAL A 155 -9.40 1.55 -4.13
C VAL A 155 -10.74 1.90 -3.51
N ALA A 156 -10.96 3.18 -3.24
CA ALA A 156 -12.09 3.67 -2.48
C ALA A 156 -12.95 4.63 -3.31
N PRO A 157 -14.28 4.52 -3.22
CA PRO A 157 -15.19 5.52 -3.76
C PRO A 157 -15.17 6.78 -2.88
N PRO A 158 -15.54 7.97 -3.42
CA PRO A 158 -15.45 9.24 -2.68
C PRO A 158 -16.33 9.32 -1.45
N GLN A 159 -17.40 8.50 -1.37
CA GLN A 159 -18.31 8.44 -0.21
C GLN A 159 -17.61 8.09 1.10
N VAL A 160 -16.43 7.45 1.06
CA VAL A 160 -15.64 7.17 2.27
C VAL A 160 -15.29 8.44 3.04
N PHE A 161 -15.19 9.58 2.37
CA PHE A 161 -14.93 10.85 3.04
C PHE A 161 -16.09 11.32 3.92
N ASP A 162 -17.32 11.01 3.55
CA ASP A 162 -18.49 11.38 4.36
C ASP A 162 -18.57 10.45 5.58
N TYR A 163 -18.29 9.15 5.41
CA TYR A 163 -18.21 8.21 6.52
C TYR A 163 -17.09 8.56 7.49
N LEU A 164 -15.91 8.87 6.98
CA LEU A 164 -14.77 9.31 7.79
C LEU A 164 -15.08 10.61 8.56
N ALA A 165 -15.84 11.55 7.97
CA ALA A 165 -16.24 12.77 8.64
C ALA A 165 -17.22 12.51 9.81
N GLU A 166 -18.19 11.61 9.60
CA GLU A 166 -19.12 11.17 10.64
C GLU A 166 -18.40 10.43 11.78
N ASP A 167 -17.46 9.54 11.42
CA ASP A 167 -16.70 8.73 12.38
C ASP A 167 -15.74 9.59 13.19
N LEU A 168 -15.08 10.58 12.54
CA LEU A 168 -14.22 11.55 13.22
C LEU A 168 -14.98 12.37 14.25
N ALA A 169 -16.24 12.74 13.95
CA ALA A 169 -17.09 13.49 14.89
C ALA A 169 -17.47 12.69 16.14
N LYS A 170 -17.41 11.34 16.07
CA LYS A 170 -17.73 10.42 17.16
C LYS A 170 -16.47 9.89 17.87
N THR A 171 -15.30 10.04 17.27
CA THR A 171 -14.04 9.56 17.83
C THR A 171 -13.66 10.40 19.04
N PRO A 172 -13.45 9.80 20.23
CA PRO A 172 -13.05 10.53 21.43
C PRO A 172 -11.68 11.21 21.25
N GLU A 173 -11.47 12.29 22.02
CA GLU A 173 -10.18 12.98 22.03
C GLU A 173 -9.07 12.04 22.51
N GLY A 174 -7.99 11.96 21.72
CA GLY A 174 -6.85 11.09 21.99
C GLY A 174 -6.95 9.67 21.41
N GLU A 175 -8.07 9.31 20.82
CA GLU A 175 -8.23 8.03 20.10
C GLU A 175 -7.91 8.18 18.61
N GLU A 176 -7.57 7.05 17.97
CA GLU A 176 -7.27 7.00 16.54
C GLU A 176 -8.54 6.71 15.73
N LEU A 177 -8.69 7.42 14.60
CA LEU A 177 -9.71 7.13 13.61
C LEU A 177 -9.20 5.97 12.71
N TYR A 178 -9.73 4.78 12.89
CA TYR A 178 -9.40 3.62 12.08
C TYR A 178 -10.14 3.65 10.74
N PHE A 179 -9.41 3.45 9.66
CA PHE A 179 -10.02 3.38 8.33
C PHE A 179 -10.80 2.07 8.12
N THR A 180 -10.43 1.02 8.83
CA THR A 180 -11.13 -0.27 8.82
C THR A 180 -12.58 -0.16 9.30
N ASP A 181 -12.92 0.78 10.19
CA ASP A 181 -14.31 1.01 10.60
C ASP A 181 -15.16 1.54 9.42
N THR A 182 -14.61 2.49 8.67
CA THR A 182 -15.25 3.02 7.45
C THR A 182 -15.39 1.94 6.37
N LEU A 183 -14.36 1.11 6.18
CA LEU A 183 -14.42 -0.03 5.24
C LEU A 183 -15.45 -1.08 5.70
N THR A 184 -15.57 -1.31 6.99
CA THR A 184 -16.60 -2.20 7.57
C THR A 184 -18.00 -1.70 7.25
N ARG A 185 -18.22 -0.39 7.29
CA ARG A 185 -19.50 0.20 6.90
C ARG A 185 -19.81 -0.05 5.43
N LEU A 186 -18.87 0.20 4.53
CA LEU A 186 -19.02 -0.14 3.11
C LEU A 186 -19.34 -1.63 2.89
N GLY A 187 -18.64 -2.51 3.60
CA GLY A 187 -18.89 -3.96 3.52
C GLY A 187 -20.32 -4.33 3.93
N LYS A 188 -20.81 -3.77 5.04
CA LYS A 188 -22.19 -4.00 5.50
C LYS A 188 -23.26 -3.47 4.55
N GLU A 189 -22.94 -2.44 3.77
CA GLU A 189 -23.81 -1.88 2.73
C GLU A 189 -23.73 -2.68 1.40
N GLY A 190 -22.80 -3.64 1.31
CA GLY A 190 -22.57 -4.45 0.11
C GLY A 190 -21.71 -3.75 -0.95
N ASP A 191 -21.04 -2.67 -0.60
CA ASP A 191 -20.25 -1.81 -1.49
C ASP A 191 -18.73 -1.98 -1.33
N LEU A 192 -18.29 -3.10 -0.74
CA LEU A 192 -16.87 -3.44 -0.57
C LEU A 192 -16.57 -4.86 -1.04
N LEU A 193 -15.55 -4.97 -1.87
CA LEU A 193 -14.96 -6.24 -2.31
C LEU A 193 -13.54 -6.40 -1.74
N ALA A 194 -13.11 -7.63 -1.53
CA ALA A 194 -11.73 -8.00 -1.31
C ALA A 194 -11.18 -8.69 -2.56
N LEU A 195 -9.95 -8.37 -2.94
CA LEU A 195 -9.22 -9.03 -4.00
C LEU A 195 -7.98 -9.72 -3.42
N ASP A 196 -7.90 -11.05 -3.52
CA ASP A 196 -6.66 -11.79 -3.29
C ASP A 196 -5.72 -11.55 -4.47
N PHE A 197 -4.92 -10.48 -4.38
CA PHE A 197 -4.11 -9.97 -5.47
C PHE A 197 -2.92 -10.87 -5.81
N ASP A 198 -2.47 -10.81 -7.05
CA ASP A 198 -1.22 -11.43 -7.48
C ASP A 198 -0.05 -10.49 -7.27
N GLY A 199 0.90 -10.90 -6.45
CA GLY A 199 2.10 -10.11 -6.12
C GLY A 199 2.77 -10.59 -4.84
N ILE A 200 4.04 -10.22 -4.69
CA ILE A 200 4.84 -10.53 -3.51
C ILE A 200 4.86 -9.28 -2.61
N ARG A 201 4.33 -9.43 -1.41
CA ARG A 201 4.28 -8.34 -0.42
C ARG A 201 5.45 -8.44 0.55
N TYR A 202 6.05 -7.29 0.82
CA TYR A 202 7.04 -7.09 1.88
C TYR A 202 6.53 -6.03 2.86
N ASP A 203 6.41 -6.42 4.11
CA ASP A 203 6.07 -5.52 5.22
C ASP A 203 7.33 -4.77 5.66
N MET A 204 7.50 -3.54 5.20
CA MET A 204 8.62 -2.66 5.53
C MET A 204 8.48 -2.03 6.93
N GLY A 205 7.35 -2.23 7.61
CA GLY A 205 7.14 -1.81 8.99
C GLY A 205 7.93 -2.62 10.02
N ASN A 206 8.55 -3.75 9.61
CA ASN A 206 9.38 -4.57 10.49
C ASN A 206 10.76 -4.88 9.90
N LYS A 207 11.73 -5.11 10.78
CA LYS A 207 13.14 -5.32 10.41
C LYS A 207 13.36 -6.52 9.49
N LEU A 208 12.65 -7.62 9.74
CA LEU A 208 12.77 -8.83 8.93
C LEU A 208 12.19 -8.63 7.52
N GLY A 209 11.06 -7.94 7.40
CA GLY A 209 10.45 -7.58 6.11
C GLY A 209 11.38 -6.72 5.27
N ILE A 210 12.01 -5.70 5.88
CA ILE A 210 13.03 -4.87 5.22
C ILE A 210 14.18 -5.73 4.69
N MET A 211 14.73 -6.64 5.50
CA MET A 211 15.86 -7.49 5.08
C MET A 211 15.45 -8.44 3.96
N LYS A 212 14.26 -9.04 4.02
CA LYS A 212 13.74 -9.90 2.94
C LYS A 212 13.60 -9.14 1.64
N ALA A 213 12.96 -7.97 1.68
CA ALA A 213 12.78 -7.13 0.49
C ALA A 213 14.12 -6.76 -0.14
N ASN A 214 15.09 -6.29 0.66
CA ASN A 214 16.42 -5.94 0.17
C ASN A 214 17.14 -7.14 -0.46
N CYS A 215 17.09 -8.32 0.17
CA CYS A 215 17.72 -9.50 -0.39
C CYS A 215 17.11 -9.90 -1.74
N GLU A 216 15.78 -9.96 -1.84
CA GLU A 216 15.12 -10.39 -3.07
C GLU A 216 15.25 -9.38 -4.21
N VAL A 217 15.18 -8.09 -3.90
CA VAL A 217 15.42 -7.04 -4.90
C VAL A 217 16.88 -7.08 -5.36
N ALA A 218 17.84 -7.22 -4.44
CA ALA A 218 19.27 -7.30 -4.79
C ALA A 218 19.60 -8.52 -5.66
N LEU A 219 18.96 -9.66 -5.43
CA LEU A 219 19.14 -10.87 -6.24
C LEU A 219 18.73 -10.70 -7.71
N ASN A 220 17.80 -9.78 -7.98
CA ASN A 220 17.28 -9.50 -9.32
C ASN A 220 17.78 -8.17 -9.91
N HIS A 221 18.73 -7.50 -9.24
CA HIS A 221 19.27 -6.22 -9.68
C HIS A 221 20.27 -6.39 -10.81
N ASP A 222 20.14 -5.60 -11.88
CA ASP A 222 20.94 -5.73 -13.12
C ASP A 222 22.46 -5.66 -12.88
N GLU A 223 22.91 -4.78 -11.98
CA GLU A 223 24.34 -4.52 -11.76
C GLU A 223 24.98 -5.47 -10.74
N ILE A 224 24.25 -5.86 -9.70
CA ILE A 224 24.82 -6.59 -8.55
C ILE A 224 24.26 -7.99 -8.36
N GLY A 225 23.22 -8.37 -9.11
CA GLY A 225 22.43 -9.58 -8.86
C GLY A 225 23.27 -10.86 -8.84
N GLU A 226 24.17 -11.04 -9.80
CA GLU A 226 25.01 -12.24 -9.87
C GLU A 226 26.05 -12.29 -8.74
N ASP A 227 26.70 -11.18 -8.43
CA ASP A 227 27.66 -11.10 -7.33
C ASP A 227 26.97 -11.30 -5.99
N PHE A 228 25.77 -10.73 -5.83
CA PHE A 228 24.97 -10.92 -4.63
C PHE A 228 24.48 -12.36 -4.45
N LYS A 229 24.08 -13.03 -5.53
CA LYS A 229 23.75 -14.49 -5.50
C LYS A 229 24.94 -15.33 -5.03
N ALA A 230 26.14 -15.05 -5.54
CA ALA A 230 27.36 -15.72 -5.13
C ALA A 230 27.64 -15.50 -3.64
N TYR A 231 27.55 -14.25 -3.17
CA TYR A 231 27.72 -13.88 -1.77
C TYR A 231 26.73 -14.60 -0.86
N ILE A 232 25.43 -14.62 -1.21
CA ILE A 232 24.38 -15.28 -0.39
C ILE A 232 24.62 -16.79 -0.30
N LYS A 233 25.05 -17.46 -1.40
CA LYS A 233 25.41 -18.89 -1.39
C LYS A 233 26.58 -19.18 -0.45
N ASP A 234 27.64 -18.34 -0.51
CA ASP A 234 28.81 -18.48 0.36
C ASP A 234 28.46 -18.21 1.83
N LEU A 235 27.60 -17.22 2.10
CA LEU A 235 27.10 -16.93 3.44
C LEU A 235 26.27 -18.11 4.00
N ALA A 236 25.33 -18.63 3.21
CA ALA A 236 24.49 -19.75 3.62
C ALA A 236 25.29 -21.03 3.91
N ALA A 237 26.40 -21.24 3.21
CA ALA A 237 27.29 -22.39 3.44
C ALA A 237 28.08 -22.31 4.76
N LYS A 238 28.08 -21.14 5.42
CA LYS A 238 28.76 -20.90 6.69
C LYS A 238 27.82 -20.95 7.91
N LEU A 239 26.49 -21.09 7.68
CA LEU A 239 25.45 -21.23 8.71
C LEU A 239 25.19 -22.67 9.05
#